data_d58212157683f42d3c0fa2199d477882
#
_entry.id   d58212157683f42d3c0fa2199d477882
#
_cell.length_a   1.000
_cell.length_b   1.000
_cell.length_c   1.000
_cell.angle_alpha   90.00
_cell.angle_beta   90.00
_cell.angle_gamma   90.00
#
_symmetry.space_group_name_H-M   'P 1'
#
loop_
_entity.id
_entity.type
_entity.pdbx_description
1 polymer ?
#
loop_
_entity_poly.entity_id
_entity_poly.type
_entity_poly.pdbx_seq_one_letter_code
_entity_poly.pdbx_strand_id
1 'polypeptide(L)'
;MSIKETEEGIPEDEVEQGGSMKSFLWHGGSVYDAWFSCASNQVAQVLLTLPYSFSQMGMASGVILQIFYGFMGSWTAYLISVLYVEYRTRKEKQNVNFNNHVIQWFEVLDGLLGPYWKAIGLTFNCTFLLFGSVIQLIACASNIYYINDKLDKRTWTYIFGACCATTVFIPSFHNYRIWSFLGLAMTTYTAWYLTIAALVHGQVEGVTHSAPTKPVLYFTGATNILYTFGGHAVTVEIMHAMWRPRKFKYIYLMATLYVFTLTIPSAASVYWAFGDELLTHANAFSLFPSSPWRDTAVVLMLIHQFITFGFACTPLYFVWEKVIGMHDTNSILLRAITRLPVVIPIWFLAIIFPFFGPINSAVGALLVTFTVYIIPSLAHILTYRSASSREKAAENPPAVIGGWRGAFVVNVVVVVWVFVVGFGLGGWASMTNFIKQVDTFGLFAKCYQCPPHH
;
A
#
# COMPACT_ATOMS: atom_id res chain seq x y z
N MET A 1 -47.04 -11.49 1.75
CA MET A 1 -46.56 -12.07 3.01
C MET A 1 -45.11 -11.67 3.13
N SER A 2 -44.85 -10.60 3.90
CA SER A 2 -43.57 -9.90 3.98
C SER A 2 -42.65 -10.63 4.94
N ILE A 3 -41.52 -11.14 4.46
CA ILE A 3 -40.47 -11.69 5.30
C ILE A 3 -39.64 -10.51 5.78
N LYS A 4 -39.80 -10.15 7.05
CA LYS A 4 -38.88 -9.28 7.78
C LYS A 4 -37.57 -10.02 7.96
N GLU A 5 -36.49 -9.53 7.34
CA GLU A 5 -35.12 -9.90 7.70
C GLU A 5 -34.85 -9.42 9.13
N THR A 6 -34.77 -10.36 10.05
CA THR A 6 -34.27 -10.11 11.40
C THR A 6 -32.75 -9.93 11.31
N GLU A 7 -32.30 -8.69 11.35
CA GLU A 7 -30.91 -8.36 11.70
C GLU A 7 -30.70 -8.75 13.17
N GLU A 8 -30.16 -9.92 13.45
CA GLU A 8 -29.58 -10.22 14.75
C GLU A 8 -28.28 -9.41 14.89
N GLY A 9 -28.47 -8.17 15.34
CA GLY A 9 -27.38 -7.33 15.80
C GLY A 9 -26.89 -7.80 17.16
N ILE A 10 -25.59 -7.79 17.37
CA ILE A 10 -24.97 -7.71 18.69
C ILE A 10 -25.66 -6.54 19.41
N PRO A 11 -26.13 -6.71 20.66
CA PRO A 11 -26.89 -5.68 21.37
C PRO A 11 -26.14 -4.36 21.37
N GLU A 12 -26.77 -3.30 20.94
CA GLU A 12 -26.23 -1.92 20.96
C GLU A 12 -25.98 -1.42 22.38
N ASP A 13 -26.48 -2.10 23.39
CA ASP A 13 -26.49 -1.65 24.78
C ASP A 13 -25.17 -1.89 25.55
N GLU A 14 -24.19 -2.64 25.01
CA GLU A 14 -22.89 -2.82 25.67
C GLU A 14 -21.83 -1.80 25.26
N VAL A 15 -22.11 -0.88 24.34
CA VAL A 15 -21.12 0.09 23.81
C VAL A 15 -21.21 1.46 24.50
N GLU A 16 -22.26 1.75 25.28
CA GLU A 16 -22.49 3.09 25.86
C GLU A 16 -21.99 3.32 27.30
N GLN A 17 -21.29 2.34 27.91
CA GLN A 17 -20.76 2.56 29.26
C GLN A 17 -19.23 2.65 29.26
N GLY A 18 -18.72 3.86 29.10
CA GLY A 18 -17.31 4.16 29.36
C GLY A 18 -16.76 5.30 28.51
N GLY A 19 -17.36 6.48 28.56
CA GLY A 19 -16.88 7.69 27.89
C GLY A 19 -15.58 8.25 28.49
N SER A 20 -14.52 7.46 28.56
CA SER A 20 -13.17 7.95 28.80
C SER A 20 -12.51 8.29 27.46
N MET A 21 -11.85 9.47 27.40
CA MET A 21 -11.05 9.88 26.23
C MET A 21 -10.03 8.81 25.82
N LYS A 22 -9.59 7.94 26.75
CA LYS A 22 -8.77 6.74 26.47
C LYS A 22 -9.50 5.71 25.61
N SER A 23 -10.80 5.44 25.85
CA SER A 23 -11.59 4.50 25.04
C SER A 23 -11.78 5.02 23.62
N PHE A 24 -12.07 6.31 23.45
CA PHE A 24 -12.21 6.95 22.14
C PHE A 24 -10.91 6.92 21.33
N LEU A 25 -9.76 7.07 21.98
CA LEU A 25 -8.45 7.11 21.32
C LEU A 25 -7.88 5.72 20.99
N TRP A 26 -8.22 4.67 21.76
CA TRP A 26 -7.56 3.37 21.66
C TRP A 26 -8.42 2.23 21.09
N HIS A 27 -9.74 2.38 21.00
CA HIS A 27 -10.63 1.35 20.49
C HIS A 27 -11.14 1.75 19.09
N GLY A 28 -10.37 1.41 18.04
CA GLY A 28 -10.77 1.56 16.67
C GLY A 28 -11.58 0.34 16.19
N GLY A 29 -12.43 0.53 15.19
CA GLY A 29 -13.27 -0.51 14.58
C GLY A 29 -14.42 0.09 13.78
N SER A 30 -14.54 1.43 13.79
CA SER A 30 -15.56 2.15 13.04
C SER A 30 -15.25 2.15 11.54
N VAL A 31 -16.27 2.49 10.75
CA VAL A 31 -16.15 2.73 9.31
C VAL A 31 -15.11 3.82 8.99
N TYR A 32 -15.04 4.85 9.81
CA TYR A 32 -14.09 5.95 9.63
C TYR A 32 -12.64 5.51 9.87
N ASP A 33 -12.39 4.67 10.88
CA ASP A 33 -11.05 4.15 11.17
C ASP A 33 -10.51 3.31 10.02
N ALA A 34 -11.36 2.46 9.44
CA ALA A 34 -11.02 1.68 8.26
C ALA A 34 -10.78 2.58 7.04
N TRP A 35 -11.57 3.66 6.86
CA TRP A 35 -11.38 4.62 5.79
C TRP A 35 -10.04 5.37 5.92
N PHE A 36 -9.69 5.86 7.12
CA PHE A 36 -8.39 6.49 7.37
C PHE A 36 -7.24 5.54 7.07
N SER A 37 -7.35 4.28 7.52
CA SER A 37 -6.32 3.28 7.29
C SER A 37 -6.15 2.96 5.79
N CYS A 38 -7.24 2.79 5.04
CA CYS A 38 -7.19 2.53 3.61
C CYS A 38 -6.62 3.73 2.83
N ALA A 39 -7.08 4.95 3.11
CA ALA A 39 -6.65 6.14 2.41
C ALA A 39 -5.17 6.46 2.71
N SER A 40 -4.75 6.40 3.97
CA SER A 40 -3.36 6.64 4.37
C SER A 40 -2.40 5.61 3.73
N ASN A 41 -2.82 4.35 3.65
CA ASN A 41 -1.97 3.28 3.12
C ASN A 41 -1.82 3.32 1.59
N GLN A 42 -2.84 3.81 0.85
CA GLN A 42 -2.77 3.97 -0.60
C GLN A 42 -1.86 5.12 -1.03
N VAL A 43 -1.79 6.22 -0.27
CA VAL A 43 -1.00 7.40 -0.67
C VAL A 43 0.48 7.21 -0.38
N ALA A 44 0.85 6.80 0.80
CA ALA A 44 2.22 6.51 1.25
C ALA A 44 3.34 7.30 0.51
N GLN A 45 4.52 6.71 0.33
CA GLN A 45 5.66 7.32 -0.36
C GLN A 45 5.47 7.47 -1.88
N VAL A 46 4.48 6.80 -2.46
CA VAL A 46 4.24 6.86 -3.92
C VAL A 46 3.88 8.27 -4.37
N LEU A 47 3.24 9.06 -3.51
CA LEU A 47 2.94 10.47 -3.77
C LEU A 47 4.17 11.24 -4.29
N LEU A 48 5.35 10.94 -3.75
CA LEU A 48 6.59 11.63 -4.12
C LEU A 48 7.19 11.14 -5.43
N THR A 49 6.83 9.92 -5.89
CA THR A 49 7.33 9.33 -7.14
C THR A 49 6.35 9.39 -8.31
N LEU A 50 5.09 9.77 -8.08
CA LEU A 50 4.10 9.87 -9.14
C LEU A 50 4.45 10.93 -10.22
N PRO A 51 4.95 12.13 -9.88
CA PRO A 51 5.40 13.09 -10.89
C PRO A 51 6.49 12.51 -11.81
N TYR A 52 7.44 11.74 -11.24
CA TYR A 52 8.44 11.01 -12.01
C TYR A 52 7.80 9.99 -12.96
N SER A 53 6.75 9.28 -12.54
CA SER A 53 6.02 8.37 -13.44
C SER A 53 5.33 9.11 -14.57
N PHE A 54 4.77 10.30 -14.30
CA PHE A 54 4.15 11.14 -15.32
C PHE A 54 5.17 11.64 -16.35
N SER A 55 6.41 11.97 -15.93
CA SER A 55 7.47 12.33 -16.87
C SER A 55 7.95 11.16 -17.74
N GLN A 56 7.73 9.93 -17.31
CA GLN A 56 8.05 8.74 -18.10
C GLN A 56 6.98 8.38 -19.14
N MET A 57 5.71 8.73 -18.88
CA MET A 57 4.56 8.29 -19.68
C MET A 57 3.81 9.42 -20.39
N GLY A 58 4.01 10.63 -19.94
CA GLY A 58 3.21 11.79 -20.36
C GLY A 58 1.95 12.01 -19.52
N MET A 59 1.45 13.24 -19.53
CA MET A 59 0.31 13.69 -18.70
C MET A 59 -0.94 12.82 -18.90
N ALA A 60 -1.38 12.66 -20.15
CA ALA A 60 -2.62 11.96 -20.46
C ALA A 60 -2.57 10.48 -20.02
N SER A 61 -1.50 9.76 -20.37
CA SER A 61 -1.30 8.37 -19.96
C SER A 61 -1.22 8.24 -18.44
N GLY A 62 -0.53 9.17 -17.77
CA GLY A 62 -0.42 9.19 -16.31
C GLY A 62 -1.78 9.30 -15.63
N VAL A 63 -2.61 10.26 -16.03
CA VAL A 63 -3.95 10.46 -15.47
C VAL A 63 -4.87 9.26 -15.77
N ILE A 64 -4.90 8.79 -17.02
CA ILE A 64 -5.76 7.67 -17.43
C ILE A 64 -5.39 6.40 -16.65
N LEU A 65 -4.11 6.06 -16.55
CA LEU A 65 -3.69 4.86 -15.83
C LEU A 65 -3.87 5.00 -14.32
N GLN A 66 -3.71 6.21 -13.75
CA GLN A 66 -4.00 6.46 -12.34
C GLN A 66 -5.47 6.16 -12.01
N ILE A 67 -6.41 6.65 -12.82
CA ILE A 67 -7.84 6.38 -12.66
C ILE A 67 -8.15 4.90 -12.89
N PHE A 68 -7.61 4.32 -13.97
CA PHE A 68 -7.84 2.93 -14.33
C PHE A 68 -7.37 1.95 -13.25
N TYR A 69 -6.13 2.10 -12.78
CA TYR A 69 -5.59 1.23 -11.73
C TYR A 69 -6.25 1.46 -10.36
N GLY A 70 -6.71 2.68 -10.07
CA GLY A 70 -7.46 2.95 -8.85
C GLY A 70 -8.80 2.23 -8.81
N PHE A 71 -9.57 2.25 -9.89
CA PHE A 71 -10.82 1.49 -9.98
C PHE A 71 -10.57 -0.02 -10.00
N MET A 72 -9.54 -0.47 -10.69
CA MET A 72 -9.14 -1.89 -10.69
C MET A 72 -8.72 -2.35 -9.28
N GLY A 73 -7.96 -1.53 -8.54
CA GLY A 73 -7.60 -1.79 -7.15
C GLY A 73 -8.84 -1.82 -6.23
N SER A 74 -9.77 -0.88 -6.41
CA SER A 74 -11.04 -0.90 -5.66
C SER A 74 -11.86 -2.15 -5.95
N TRP A 75 -11.85 -2.64 -7.19
CA TRP A 75 -12.50 -3.88 -7.56
C TRP A 75 -11.87 -5.09 -6.84
N THR A 76 -10.56 -5.21 -6.85
CA THR A 76 -9.88 -6.34 -6.21
C THR A 76 -9.94 -6.29 -4.68
N ALA A 77 -9.98 -5.10 -4.07
CA ALA A 77 -10.29 -4.94 -2.65
C ALA A 77 -11.72 -5.39 -2.32
N TYR A 78 -12.69 -5.10 -3.19
CA TYR A 78 -14.04 -5.66 -3.10
C TYR A 78 -14.01 -7.20 -3.12
N LEU A 79 -13.23 -7.82 -4.01
CA LEU A 79 -13.11 -9.28 -4.09
C LEU A 79 -12.53 -9.88 -2.80
N ILE A 80 -11.48 -9.27 -2.23
CA ILE A 80 -10.92 -9.69 -0.93
C ILE A 80 -12.00 -9.58 0.17
N SER A 81 -12.78 -8.50 0.15
CA SER A 81 -13.86 -8.30 1.12
C SER A 81 -14.90 -9.41 1.04
N VAL A 82 -15.36 -9.77 -0.14
CA VAL A 82 -16.32 -10.85 -0.36
C VAL A 82 -15.76 -12.20 0.10
N LEU A 83 -14.52 -12.50 -0.27
CA LEU A 83 -13.84 -13.75 0.13
C LEU A 83 -13.63 -13.83 1.63
N TYR A 84 -13.28 -12.73 2.30
CA TYR A 84 -13.15 -12.69 3.76
C TYR A 84 -14.49 -12.94 4.45
N VAL A 85 -15.57 -12.29 4.00
CA VAL A 85 -16.91 -12.48 4.57
C VAL A 85 -17.37 -13.93 4.35
N GLU A 86 -17.12 -14.51 3.17
CA GLU A 86 -17.45 -15.91 2.87
C GLU A 86 -16.68 -16.86 3.80
N TYR A 87 -15.37 -16.67 3.95
CA TYR A 87 -14.51 -17.47 4.85
C TYR A 87 -15.01 -17.38 6.29
N ARG A 88 -15.25 -16.17 6.79
CA ARG A 88 -15.72 -15.94 8.15
C ARG A 88 -17.08 -16.60 8.39
N THR A 89 -18.03 -16.41 7.48
CA THR A 89 -19.36 -17.04 7.57
C THR A 89 -19.27 -18.56 7.60
N ARG A 90 -18.39 -19.19 6.80
CA ARG A 90 -18.18 -20.65 6.84
C ARG A 90 -17.61 -21.13 8.17
N LYS A 91 -16.66 -20.38 8.74
CA LYS A 91 -16.04 -20.72 10.02
C LYS A 91 -16.96 -20.50 11.21
N GLU A 92 -17.78 -19.45 11.21
CA GLU A 92 -18.79 -19.20 12.23
C GLU A 92 -19.84 -20.33 12.27
N LYS A 93 -20.26 -20.86 11.09
CA LYS A 93 -21.11 -22.06 11.00
C LYS A 93 -20.44 -23.33 11.56
N GLN A 94 -19.12 -23.37 11.65
CA GLN A 94 -18.34 -24.44 12.28
C GLN A 94 -18.06 -24.19 13.76
N ASN A 95 -18.67 -23.16 14.37
CA ASN A 95 -18.46 -22.73 15.76
C ASN A 95 -17.02 -22.33 16.08
N VAL A 96 -16.25 -21.86 15.10
CA VAL A 96 -14.90 -21.32 15.30
C VAL A 96 -14.99 -19.91 15.87
N ASN A 97 -14.35 -19.65 17.00
CA ASN A 97 -14.28 -18.35 17.66
C ASN A 97 -12.96 -17.65 17.28
N PHE A 98 -13.04 -16.38 16.88
CA PHE A 98 -11.90 -15.57 16.46
C PHE A 98 -11.47 -14.48 17.47
N ASN A 99 -11.99 -14.52 18.72
CA ASN A 99 -11.77 -13.44 19.69
C ASN A 99 -10.28 -13.13 19.98
N ASN A 100 -9.39 -14.11 19.87
CA ASN A 100 -7.96 -13.96 20.15
C ASN A 100 -7.08 -14.23 18.91
N HIS A 101 -7.65 -14.31 17.71
CA HIS A 101 -6.92 -14.67 16.51
C HIS A 101 -7.18 -13.66 15.39
N VAL A 102 -6.13 -12.92 14.97
CA VAL A 102 -6.20 -12.03 13.82
C VAL A 102 -6.14 -12.85 12.54
N ILE A 103 -7.24 -12.84 11.78
CA ILE A 103 -7.30 -13.50 10.47
C ILE A 103 -6.40 -12.76 9.50
N GLN A 104 -5.59 -13.50 8.73
CA GLN A 104 -4.71 -12.98 7.69
C GLN A 104 -5.14 -13.50 6.31
N TRP A 105 -4.73 -12.78 5.24
CA TRP A 105 -5.17 -13.10 3.88
C TRP A 105 -4.87 -14.55 3.46
N PHE A 106 -3.71 -15.07 3.78
CA PHE A 106 -3.34 -16.45 3.43
C PHE A 106 -4.19 -17.51 4.16
N GLU A 107 -4.76 -17.18 5.33
CA GLU A 107 -5.69 -18.07 6.04
C GLU A 107 -7.06 -18.11 5.35
N VAL A 108 -7.50 -16.98 4.78
CA VAL A 108 -8.70 -16.92 3.95
C VAL A 108 -8.53 -17.81 2.71
N LEU A 109 -7.38 -17.73 2.04
CA LEU A 109 -7.06 -18.55 0.89
C LEU A 109 -7.01 -20.05 1.24
N ASP A 110 -6.40 -20.42 2.38
CA ASP A 110 -6.35 -21.79 2.89
C ASP A 110 -7.76 -22.36 3.11
N GLY A 111 -8.58 -21.63 3.83
CA GLY A 111 -9.94 -22.09 4.18
C GLY A 111 -10.92 -22.15 3.00
N LEU A 112 -10.69 -21.41 1.91
CA LEU A 112 -11.54 -21.43 0.72
C LEU A 112 -11.02 -22.34 -0.39
N LEU A 113 -9.69 -22.40 -0.58
CA LEU A 113 -9.06 -23.02 -1.76
C LEU A 113 -7.99 -24.07 -1.42
N GLY A 114 -7.59 -24.16 -0.14
CA GLY A 114 -6.66 -25.17 0.36
C GLY A 114 -5.19 -24.76 0.42
N PRO A 115 -4.29 -25.70 0.80
CA PRO A 115 -2.92 -25.41 1.23
C PRO A 115 -2.01 -24.83 0.15
N TYR A 116 -2.22 -25.14 -1.13
CA TYR A 116 -1.46 -24.55 -2.22
C TYR A 116 -1.69 -23.03 -2.31
N TRP A 117 -2.94 -22.61 -2.18
CA TRP A 117 -3.31 -21.19 -2.20
C TRP A 117 -2.84 -20.47 -0.94
N LYS A 118 -2.81 -21.16 0.21
CA LYS A 118 -2.14 -20.67 1.41
C LYS A 118 -0.68 -20.33 1.16
N ALA A 119 0.08 -21.28 0.58
CA ALA A 119 1.49 -21.10 0.31
C ALA A 119 1.74 -19.93 -0.66
N ILE A 120 0.95 -19.82 -1.75
CA ILE A 120 1.01 -18.72 -2.70
C ILE A 120 0.71 -17.39 -1.99
N GLY A 121 -0.41 -17.30 -1.27
CA GLY A 121 -0.80 -16.09 -0.55
C GLY A 121 0.23 -15.66 0.49
N LEU A 122 0.75 -16.61 1.28
CA LEU A 122 1.78 -16.34 2.27
C LEU A 122 3.06 -15.79 1.62
N THR A 123 3.56 -16.45 0.57
CA THR A 123 4.78 -16.04 -0.11
C THR A 123 4.65 -14.64 -0.70
N PHE A 124 3.63 -14.40 -1.52
CA PHE A 124 3.46 -13.11 -2.17
C PHE A 124 3.16 -11.99 -1.19
N ASN A 125 2.27 -12.22 -0.21
CA ASN A 125 1.90 -11.21 0.78
C ASN A 125 3.08 -10.82 1.67
N CYS A 126 3.79 -11.81 2.23
CA CYS A 126 4.96 -11.53 3.08
C CYS A 126 6.09 -10.87 2.31
N THR A 127 6.38 -11.31 1.08
CA THR A 127 7.41 -10.69 0.25
C THR A 127 7.03 -9.25 -0.12
N PHE A 128 5.77 -9.00 -0.44
CA PHE A 128 5.28 -7.65 -0.72
C PHE A 128 5.39 -6.72 0.51
N LEU A 129 4.98 -7.17 1.69
CA LEU A 129 5.11 -6.40 2.93
C LEU A 129 6.58 -6.13 3.30
N LEU A 130 7.45 -7.12 3.08
CA LEU A 130 8.89 -6.97 3.30
C LEU A 130 9.48 -5.88 2.41
N PHE A 131 9.28 -5.96 1.09
CA PHE A 131 9.77 -4.93 0.17
C PHE A 131 9.06 -3.58 0.34
N GLY A 132 7.79 -3.56 0.71
CA GLY A 132 7.08 -2.35 1.10
C GLY A 132 7.78 -1.65 2.27
N SER A 133 8.21 -2.40 3.28
CA SER A 133 8.98 -1.86 4.42
C SER A 133 10.37 -1.37 4.00
N VAL A 134 11.05 -2.07 3.10
CA VAL A 134 12.34 -1.62 2.51
C VAL A 134 12.17 -0.27 1.83
N ILE A 135 11.13 -0.10 1.03
CA ILE A 135 10.84 1.15 0.31
C ILE A 135 10.58 2.31 1.28
N GLN A 136 9.83 2.07 2.37
CA GLN A 136 9.58 3.11 3.39
C GLN A 136 10.89 3.59 4.02
N LEU A 137 11.80 2.67 4.32
CA LEU A 137 13.10 3.02 4.91
C LEU A 137 13.98 3.82 3.95
N ILE A 138 14.04 3.43 2.67
CA ILE A 138 14.75 4.18 1.61
C ILE A 138 14.14 5.57 1.45
N ALA A 139 12.81 5.68 1.49
CA ALA A 139 12.10 6.94 1.38
C ALA A 139 12.42 7.88 2.56
N CYS A 140 12.51 7.37 3.79
CA CYS A 140 12.94 8.16 4.95
C CYS A 140 14.32 8.77 4.73
N ALA A 141 15.29 7.95 4.32
CA ALA A 141 16.65 8.41 4.07
C ALA A 141 16.75 9.41 2.90
N SER A 142 15.94 9.19 1.84
CA SER A 142 15.86 10.12 0.72
C SER A 142 15.26 11.46 1.12
N ASN A 143 14.21 11.46 1.94
CA ASN A 143 13.49 12.69 2.29
C ASN A 143 14.28 13.59 3.24
N ILE A 144 14.88 13.02 4.31
CA ILE A 144 15.66 13.82 5.26
C ILE A 144 16.86 14.52 4.60
N TYR A 145 17.43 13.91 3.56
CA TYR A 145 18.55 14.47 2.81
C TYR A 145 18.23 15.86 2.24
N TYR A 146 16.97 16.15 1.91
CA TYR A 146 16.57 17.48 1.40
C TYR A 146 16.47 18.58 2.47
N ILE A 147 16.50 18.21 3.77
CA ILE A 147 16.62 19.16 4.88
C ILE A 147 18.08 19.24 5.35
N ASN A 148 18.75 18.10 5.41
CA ASN A 148 20.11 17.98 5.93
C ASN A 148 20.96 17.05 5.07
N ASP A 149 21.76 17.63 4.21
CA ASP A 149 22.68 16.97 3.27
C ASP A 149 24.10 16.74 3.85
N LYS A 150 24.33 17.10 5.13
CA LYS A 150 25.62 16.89 5.79
C LYS A 150 26.03 15.42 5.89
N LEU A 151 25.02 14.52 5.89
CA LEU A 151 25.22 13.08 5.87
C LEU A 151 24.72 12.52 4.55
N ASP A 152 25.37 11.50 4.01
CA ASP A 152 24.93 10.80 2.81
C ASP A 152 23.63 10.00 3.07
N LYS A 153 22.88 9.70 2.01
CA LYS A 153 21.61 8.96 2.11
C LYS A 153 21.78 7.57 2.75
N ARG A 154 22.94 6.91 2.55
CA ARG A 154 23.23 5.63 3.17
C ARG A 154 23.40 5.76 4.69
N THR A 155 24.10 6.79 5.17
CA THR A 155 24.23 7.06 6.61
C THR A 155 22.86 7.36 7.22
N TRP A 156 22.01 8.11 6.55
CA TRP A 156 20.62 8.29 6.97
C TRP A 156 19.83 6.97 7.00
N THR A 157 20.08 6.04 6.06
CA THR A 157 19.47 4.71 6.09
C THR A 157 19.88 3.92 7.34
N TYR A 158 21.12 4.03 7.80
CA TYR A 158 21.53 3.42 9.08
C TYR A 158 20.76 4.00 10.27
N ILE A 159 20.61 5.32 10.34
CA ILE A 159 19.92 6.00 11.44
C ILE A 159 18.43 5.63 11.43
N PHE A 160 17.76 5.77 10.28
CA PHE A 160 16.33 5.45 10.18
C PHE A 160 16.04 3.95 10.33
N GLY A 161 16.97 3.07 9.95
CA GLY A 161 16.87 1.65 10.23
C GLY A 161 16.83 1.35 11.73
N ALA A 162 17.69 2.00 12.52
CA ALA A 162 17.63 1.91 13.98
C ALA A 162 16.33 2.47 14.56
N CYS A 163 15.85 3.62 14.05
CA CYS A 163 14.56 4.18 14.45
C CYS A 163 13.40 3.23 14.10
N CYS A 164 13.36 2.69 12.89
CA CYS A 164 12.33 1.76 12.44
C CYS A 164 12.37 0.42 13.20
N ALA A 165 13.54 -0.01 13.67
CA ALA A 165 13.65 -1.19 14.53
C ALA A 165 12.85 -1.06 15.83
N THR A 166 12.56 0.15 16.30
CA THR A 166 11.70 0.34 17.49
C THR A 166 10.26 -0.12 17.29
N THR A 167 9.82 -0.31 16.04
CA THR A 167 8.47 -0.83 15.74
C THR A 167 8.26 -2.27 16.24
N VAL A 168 9.31 -3.01 16.59
CA VAL A 168 9.21 -4.34 17.23
C VAL A 168 8.42 -4.31 18.55
N PHE A 169 8.35 -3.15 19.21
CA PHE A 169 7.59 -2.96 20.45
C PHE A 169 6.09 -2.72 20.23
N ILE A 170 5.63 -2.55 18.98
CA ILE A 170 4.20 -2.31 18.69
C ILE A 170 3.40 -3.60 18.93
N PRO A 171 2.42 -3.59 19.88
CA PRO A 171 1.77 -4.84 20.32
C PRO A 171 0.73 -5.36 19.34
N SER A 172 -0.05 -4.50 18.68
CA SER A 172 -1.19 -4.93 17.84
C SER A 172 -1.68 -3.84 16.88
N PHE A 173 -2.52 -4.25 15.89
CA PHE A 173 -3.17 -3.34 14.93
C PHE A 173 -4.24 -2.41 15.53
N HIS A 174 -4.80 -2.73 16.70
CA HIS A 174 -5.88 -1.95 17.31
C HIS A 174 -5.48 -0.52 17.70
N ASN A 175 -4.20 -0.26 17.86
CA ASN A 175 -3.68 1.04 18.26
C ASN A 175 -3.45 2.01 17.09
N TYR A 176 -3.76 1.59 15.84
CA TYR A 176 -3.43 2.39 14.64
C TYR A 176 -4.44 3.47 14.26
N ARG A 177 -5.58 3.60 14.96
CA ARG A 177 -6.61 4.59 14.63
C ARG A 177 -6.07 6.01 14.50
N ILE A 178 -5.41 6.49 15.56
CA ILE A 178 -4.85 7.85 15.59
C ILE A 178 -3.76 8.00 14.55
N TRP A 179 -2.88 6.99 14.45
CA TRP A 179 -1.78 7.01 13.50
C TRP A 179 -2.26 7.02 12.05
N SER A 180 -3.33 6.30 11.72
CA SER A 180 -3.94 6.33 10.39
C SER A 180 -4.54 7.70 10.06
N PHE A 181 -5.24 8.31 11.00
CA PHE A 181 -5.78 9.67 10.85
C PHE A 181 -4.67 10.70 10.67
N LEU A 182 -3.66 10.67 11.54
CA LEU A 182 -2.49 11.56 11.43
C LEU A 182 -1.75 11.33 10.11
N GLY A 183 -1.54 10.07 9.72
CA GLY A 183 -0.92 9.71 8.45
C GLY A 183 -1.67 10.30 7.26
N LEU A 184 -2.99 10.24 7.26
CA LEU A 184 -3.81 10.84 6.20
C LEU A 184 -3.71 12.37 6.20
N ALA A 185 -3.72 13.01 7.36
CA ALA A 185 -3.54 14.46 7.46
C ALA A 185 -2.17 14.90 6.92
N MET A 186 -1.11 14.17 7.24
CA MET A 186 0.26 14.42 6.78
C MET A 186 0.39 14.28 5.26
N THR A 187 -0.17 13.23 4.68
CA THR A 187 -0.14 13.02 3.22
C THR A 187 -1.01 14.03 2.49
N THR A 188 -2.14 14.44 3.07
CA THR A 188 -2.99 15.49 2.52
C THR A 188 -2.25 16.83 2.46
N TYR A 189 -1.60 17.22 3.55
CA TYR A 189 -0.76 18.43 3.56
C TYR A 189 0.32 18.36 2.46
N THR A 190 1.05 17.25 2.39
CA THR A 190 2.13 17.08 1.42
C THR A 190 1.64 17.13 -0.02
N ALA A 191 0.51 16.48 -0.35
CA ALA A 191 -0.06 16.50 -1.70
C ALA A 191 -0.46 17.90 -2.13
N TRP A 192 -1.15 18.63 -1.26
CA TRP A 192 -1.55 20.01 -1.54
C TRP A 192 -0.37 20.98 -1.53
N TYR A 193 0.63 20.76 -0.66
CA TYR A 193 1.89 21.50 -0.74
C TYR A 193 2.54 21.33 -2.12
N LEU A 194 2.72 20.10 -2.61
CA LEU A 194 3.31 19.86 -3.93
C LEU A 194 2.51 20.52 -5.05
N THR A 195 1.18 20.44 -4.98
CA THR A 195 0.28 21.06 -5.96
C THR A 195 0.43 22.58 -5.98
N ILE A 196 0.28 23.21 -4.82
CA ILE A 196 0.32 24.68 -4.70
C ILE A 196 1.72 25.19 -5.00
N ALA A 197 2.76 24.56 -4.47
CA ALA A 197 4.15 24.97 -4.69
C ALA A 197 4.53 24.90 -6.18
N ALA A 198 4.09 23.84 -6.90
CA ALA A 198 4.33 23.73 -8.34
C ALA A 198 3.61 24.83 -9.14
N LEU A 199 2.35 25.12 -8.79
CA LEU A 199 1.57 26.17 -9.45
C LEU A 199 2.14 27.58 -9.17
N VAL A 200 2.61 27.84 -7.96
CA VAL A 200 3.24 29.12 -7.56
C VAL A 200 4.61 29.29 -8.19
N HIS A 201 5.39 28.20 -8.27
CA HIS A 201 6.70 28.20 -8.92
C HIS A 201 6.57 28.51 -10.43
N GLY A 202 5.50 28.03 -11.05
CA GLY A 202 5.33 28.08 -12.49
C GLY A 202 6.22 27.07 -13.22
N GLN A 203 6.21 27.15 -14.55
CA GLN A 203 7.07 26.30 -15.37
C GLN A 203 8.54 26.79 -15.31
N VAL A 204 9.47 25.84 -15.20
CA VAL A 204 10.90 26.15 -15.34
C VAL A 204 11.21 26.63 -16.75
N GLU A 205 12.21 27.53 -16.89
CA GLU A 205 12.59 28.07 -18.19
C GLU A 205 13.05 26.95 -19.13
N GLY A 206 12.46 26.89 -20.34
CA GLY A 206 12.76 25.86 -21.33
C GLY A 206 12.18 24.49 -21.00
N VAL A 207 11.16 24.37 -20.13
CA VAL A 207 10.52 23.11 -19.79
C VAL A 207 10.08 22.33 -21.03
N THR A 208 10.38 21.05 -21.08
CA THR A 208 9.97 20.12 -22.13
C THR A 208 9.12 18.99 -21.55
N HIS A 209 8.17 18.49 -22.34
CA HIS A 209 7.29 17.39 -22.00
C HIS A 209 7.35 16.35 -23.13
N SER A 210 8.50 15.67 -23.27
CA SER A 210 8.77 14.79 -24.41
C SER A 210 8.12 13.40 -24.32
N ALA A 211 7.64 13.02 -23.12
CA ALA A 211 7.08 11.69 -22.90
C ALA A 211 5.77 11.47 -23.70
N PRO A 212 5.54 10.23 -24.16
CA PRO A 212 6.36 9.02 -23.98
C PRO A 212 7.51 8.91 -25.01
N THR A 213 8.72 8.60 -24.57
CA THR A 213 9.89 8.50 -25.46
C THR A 213 10.34 7.06 -25.70
N LYS A 214 10.35 6.23 -24.66
CA LYS A 214 10.86 4.85 -24.67
C LYS A 214 9.90 3.90 -23.98
N PRO A 215 9.63 2.69 -24.58
CA PRO A 215 8.76 1.69 -23.97
C PRO A 215 9.19 1.28 -22.54
N VAL A 216 10.50 1.17 -22.28
CA VAL A 216 11.04 0.85 -20.95
C VAL A 216 10.60 1.90 -19.92
N LEU A 217 10.70 3.20 -20.22
CA LEU A 217 10.27 4.25 -19.32
C LEU A 217 8.76 4.23 -19.15
N TYR A 218 8.01 4.09 -20.23
CA TYR A 218 6.54 4.05 -20.20
C TYR A 218 6.01 2.97 -19.25
N PHE A 219 6.46 1.72 -19.43
CA PHE A 219 5.99 0.61 -18.59
C PHE A 219 6.56 0.66 -17.18
N THR A 220 7.75 1.23 -16.96
CA THR A 220 8.27 1.52 -15.62
C THR A 220 7.37 2.51 -14.88
N GLY A 221 6.95 3.59 -15.52
CA GLY A 221 6.00 4.55 -14.97
C GLY A 221 4.64 3.92 -14.67
N ALA A 222 4.13 3.11 -15.61
CA ALA A 222 2.85 2.42 -15.45
C ALA A 222 2.84 1.47 -14.23
N THR A 223 3.93 0.74 -13.97
CA THR A 223 4.04 -0.14 -12.80
C THR A 223 4.22 0.62 -11.49
N ASN A 224 4.84 1.79 -11.50
CA ASN A 224 4.86 2.65 -10.33
C ASN A 224 3.47 3.19 -9.98
N ILE A 225 2.65 3.54 -10.99
CA ILE A 225 1.25 3.90 -10.78
C ILE A 225 0.44 2.71 -10.26
N LEU A 226 0.63 1.53 -10.84
CA LEU A 226 -0.02 0.29 -10.38
C LEU A 226 0.31 0.00 -8.90
N TYR A 227 1.52 0.28 -8.44
CA TYR A 227 1.93 0.17 -7.05
C TYR A 227 1.15 1.09 -6.11
N THR A 228 0.71 2.28 -6.57
CA THR A 228 -0.03 3.27 -5.76
C THR A 228 -1.22 2.65 -5.03
N PHE A 229 -1.93 1.75 -5.68
CA PHE A 229 -3.14 1.13 -5.13
C PHE A 229 -2.87 -0.21 -4.44
N GLY A 230 -1.65 -0.45 -3.99
CA GLY A 230 -1.16 -1.69 -3.39
C GLY A 230 -1.53 -1.95 -1.93
N GLY A 231 -2.49 -1.24 -1.34
CA GLY A 231 -2.88 -1.37 0.07
C GLY A 231 -3.54 -2.69 0.48
N HIS A 232 -3.63 -3.68 -0.40
CA HIS A 232 -4.39 -4.93 -0.20
C HIS A 232 -3.77 -5.88 0.81
N ALA A 233 -2.45 -5.80 1.02
CA ALA A 233 -1.73 -6.74 1.88
C ALA A 233 -2.15 -6.69 3.36
N VAL A 234 -2.76 -5.59 3.80
CA VAL A 234 -3.27 -5.39 5.17
C VAL A 234 -4.80 -5.26 5.21
N THR A 235 -5.48 -5.50 4.09
CA THR A 235 -6.95 -5.34 3.98
C THR A 235 -7.69 -6.25 4.93
N VAL A 236 -7.28 -7.51 5.03
CA VAL A 236 -7.96 -8.52 5.87
C VAL A 236 -7.82 -8.16 7.34
N GLU A 237 -6.65 -7.68 7.77
CA GLU A 237 -6.39 -7.22 9.13
C GLU A 237 -7.24 -5.99 9.48
N ILE A 238 -7.39 -5.04 8.55
CA ILE A 238 -8.28 -3.87 8.73
C ILE A 238 -9.73 -4.34 8.86
N MET A 239 -10.19 -5.25 7.99
CA MET A 239 -11.54 -5.80 8.04
C MET A 239 -11.81 -6.58 9.33
N HIS A 240 -10.80 -7.33 9.81
CA HIS A 240 -10.90 -8.07 11.05
C HIS A 240 -11.08 -7.16 12.27
N ALA A 241 -10.44 -5.98 12.24
CA ALA A 241 -10.58 -4.97 13.29
C ALA A 241 -11.92 -4.19 13.22
N MET A 242 -12.68 -4.33 12.13
CA MET A 242 -13.94 -3.58 11.96
C MET A 242 -15.12 -4.25 12.68
N TRP A 243 -15.99 -3.44 13.27
CA TRP A 243 -17.28 -3.90 13.82
C TRP A 243 -18.24 -4.41 12.74
N ARG A 244 -18.22 -3.80 11.52
CA ARG A 244 -19.09 -4.14 10.39
C ARG A 244 -18.27 -4.40 9.11
N PRO A 245 -17.57 -5.54 8.99
CA PRO A 245 -16.66 -5.81 7.86
C PRO A 245 -17.35 -5.78 6.49
N ARG A 246 -18.64 -6.11 6.39
CA ARG A 246 -19.41 -6.05 5.12
C ARG A 246 -19.47 -4.66 4.48
N LYS A 247 -19.22 -3.59 5.26
CA LYS A 247 -19.16 -2.21 4.72
C LYS A 247 -17.82 -1.87 4.06
N PHE A 248 -16.80 -2.70 4.22
CA PHE A 248 -15.44 -2.44 3.74
C PHE A 248 -15.39 -2.14 2.23
N LYS A 249 -16.18 -2.83 1.42
CA LYS A 249 -16.26 -2.63 -0.04
C LYS A 249 -16.55 -1.19 -0.47
N TYR A 250 -17.41 -0.49 0.27
CA TYR A 250 -17.70 0.93 0.02
C TYR A 250 -16.61 1.85 0.56
N ILE A 251 -16.02 1.48 1.69
CA ILE A 251 -14.97 2.23 2.36
C ILE A 251 -13.73 2.34 1.46
N TYR A 252 -13.31 1.22 0.89
CA TYR A 252 -12.12 1.20 0.04
C TYR A 252 -12.31 2.05 -1.22
N LEU A 253 -13.47 1.96 -1.88
CA LEU A 253 -13.80 2.79 -3.04
C LEU A 253 -13.78 4.28 -2.67
N MET A 254 -14.42 4.67 -1.56
CA MET A 254 -14.41 6.07 -1.09
C MET A 254 -13.01 6.55 -0.74
N ALA A 255 -12.17 5.69 -0.16
CA ALA A 255 -10.76 5.99 0.07
C ALA A 255 -10.01 6.23 -1.25
N THR A 256 -10.22 5.39 -2.26
CA THR A 256 -9.61 5.55 -3.59
C THR A 256 -10.04 6.84 -4.27
N LEU A 257 -11.32 7.21 -4.21
CA LEU A 257 -11.80 8.50 -4.75
C LEU A 257 -11.13 9.69 -4.07
N TYR A 258 -10.97 9.62 -2.75
CA TYR A 258 -10.22 10.64 -2.02
C TYR A 258 -8.74 10.68 -2.44
N VAL A 259 -8.09 9.54 -2.60
CA VAL A 259 -6.70 9.42 -3.05
C VAL A 259 -6.51 10.06 -4.43
N PHE A 260 -7.47 9.96 -5.33
CA PHE A 260 -7.40 10.67 -6.63
C PHE A 260 -7.32 12.19 -6.44
N THR A 261 -8.03 12.77 -5.48
CA THR A 261 -7.98 14.21 -5.21
C THR A 261 -6.62 14.69 -4.69
N LEU A 262 -5.80 13.78 -4.15
CA LEU A 262 -4.45 14.07 -3.69
C LEU A 262 -3.40 13.80 -4.77
N THR A 263 -3.48 12.65 -5.41
CA THR A 263 -2.41 12.13 -6.28
C THR A 263 -2.44 12.72 -7.68
N ILE A 264 -3.62 12.91 -8.27
CA ILE A 264 -3.73 13.45 -9.64
C ILE A 264 -3.30 14.93 -9.70
N PRO A 265 -3.83 15.84 -8.85
CA PRO A 265 -3.39 17.24 -8.89
C PRO A 265 -1.91 17.39 -8.59
N SER A 266 -1.37 16.69 -7.58
CA SER A 266 0.04 16.81 -7.21
C SER A 266 0.98 16.28 -8.30
N ALA A 267 0.70 15.11 -8.87
CA ALA A 267 1.51 14.56 -9.95
C ALA A 267 1.44 15.41 -11.22
N ALA A 268 0.23 15.84 -11.59
CA ALA A 268 0.01 16.64 -12.79
C ALA A 268 0.66 18.04 -12.69
N SER A 269 0.48 18.75 -11.57
CA SER A 269 1.05 20.08 -11.39
C SER A 269 2.58 20.06 -11.33
N VAL A 270 3.17 19.09 -10.64
CA VAL A 270 4.63 18.97 -10.58
C VAL A 270 5.20 18.59 -11.96
N TYR A 271 4.57 17.64 -12.67
CA TYR A 271 5.01 17.33 -14.03
C TYR A 271 4.82 18.51 -15.00
N TRP A 272 3.72 19.27 -14.86
CA TRP A 272 3.52 20.49 -15.66
C TRP A 272 4.61 21.54 -15.41
N ALA A 273 5.06 21.69 -14.15
CA ALA A 273 6.06 22.69 -13.79
C ALA A 273 7.49 22.31 -14.21
N PHE A 274 7.88 21.05 -14.03
CA PHE A 274 9.27 20.59 -14.17
C PHE A 274 9.51 19.67 -15.38
N GLY A 275 8.48 19.14 -16.01
CA GLY A 275 8.58 18.35 -17.25
C GLY A 275 9.57 17.20 -17.19
N ASP A 276 10.46 17.14 -18.18
CA ASP A 276 11.44 16.08 -18.36
C ASP A 276 12.59 16.10 -17.34
N GLU A 277 12.76 17.18 -16.58
CA GLU A 277 13.74 17.26 -15.48
C GLU A 277 13.47 16.18 -14.42
N LEU A 278 12.19 15.82 -14.22
CA LEU A 278 11.78 14.73 -13.35
C LEU A 278 12.39 13.36 -13.72
N LEU A 279 12.81 13.13 -14.97
CA LEU A 279 13.44 11.86 -15.36
C LEU A 279 14.73 11.55 -14.60
N THR A 280 15.40 12.57 -14.06
CA THR A 280 16.61 12.46 -13.23
C THR A 280 16.31 12.64 -11.74
N HIS A 281 15.06 12.92 -11.36
CA HIS A 281 14.64 13.23 -10.00
C HIS A 281 13.41 12.39 -9.61
N ALA A 282 13.65 11.19 -9.09
CA ALA A 282 12.57 10.28 -8.70
C ALA A 282 11.75 10.77 -7.49
N ASN A 283 12.31 11.67 -6.67
CA ASN A 283 11.63 12.25 -5.52
C ASN A 283 11.27 13.71 -5.80
N ALA A 284 9.98 14.03 -5.78
CA ALA A 284 9.49 15.37 -6.09
C ALA A 284 10.09 16.51 -5.22
N PHE A 285 10.44 16.22 -3.96
CA PHE A 285 11.05 17.23 -3.09
C PHE A 285 12.40 17.76 -3.59
N SER A 286 13.11 17.01 -4.43
CA SER A 286 14.41 17.41 -4.96
C SER A 286 14.36 18.65 -5.85
N LEU A 287 13.20 18.93 -6.45
CA LEU A 287 13.02 20.02 -7.42
C LEU A 287 12.53 21.33 -6.79
N PHE A 288 12.02 21.27 -5.55
CA PHE A 288 11.53 22.46 -4.88
C PHE A 288 12.62 23.17 -4.09
N PRO A 289 12.68 24.52 -4.11
CA PRO A 289 13.62 25.29 -3.30
C PRO A 289 13.39 25.06 -1.80
N SER A 290 14.45 25.24 -1.01
CA SER A 290 14.35 25.17 0.43
C SER A 290 13.38 26.23 0.95
N SER A 291 12.43 25.79 1.76
CA SER A 291 11.44 26.66 2.40
C SER A 291 10.87 25.99 3.66
N PRO A 292 10.39 26.76 4.65
CA PRO A 292 9.76 26.18 5.84
C PRO A 292 8.58 25.27 5.51
N TRP A 293 7.84 25.55 4.44
CA TRP A 293 6.71 24.74 3.99
C TRP A 293 7.15 23.40 3.41
N ARG A 294 8.25 23.38 2.61
CA ARG A 294 8.85 22.13 2.11
C ARG A 294 9.39 21.30 3.27
N ASP A 295 10.11 21.91 4.17
CA ASP A 295 10.71 21.22 5.31
C ASP A 295 9.63 20.65 6.22
N THR A 296 8.51 21.35 6.42
CA THR A 296 7.33 20.81 7.10
C THR A 296 6.78 19.59 6.37
N ALA A 297 6.62 19.64 5.04
CA ALA A 297 6.14 18.49 4.26
C ALA A 297 7.09 17.28 4.38
N VAL A 298 8.40 17.52 4.32
CA VAL A 298 9.42 16.46 4.50
C VAL A 298 9.31 15.82 5.88
N VAL A 299 9.22 16.61 6.96
CA VAL A 299 9.09 16.09 8.33
C VAL A 299 7.79 15.30 8.49
N LEU A 300 6.67 15.79 7.97
CA LEU A 300 5.40 15.08 8.02
C LEU A 300 5.47 13.75 7.26
N MET A 301 6.11 13.72 6.09
CA MET A 301 6.31 12.50 5.33
C MET A 301 7.25 11.50 6.03
N LEU A 302 8.27 11.97 6.76
CA LEU A 302 9.13 11.09 7.57
C LEU A 302 8.31 10.39 8.67
N ILE A 303 7.47 11.13 9.37
CA ILE A 303 6.59 10.56 10.41
C ILE A 303 5.60 9.58 9.77
N HIS A 304 4.99 9.96 8.65
CA HIS A 304 4.08 9.09 7.91
C HIS A 304 4.75 7.77 7.48
N GLN A 305 5.96 7.84 6.94
CA GLN A 305 6.69 6.66 6.49
C GLN A 305 7.08 5.74 7.64
N PHE A 306 7.43 6.29 8.80
CA PHE A 306 7.65 5.51 10.02
C PHE A 306 6.38 4.75 10.45
N ILE A 307 5.22 5.43 10.41
CA ILE A 307 3.92 4.81 10.69
C ILE A 307 3.63 3.69 9.70
N THR A 308 3.80 3.96 8.41
CA THR A 308 3.53 2.99 7.32
C THR A 308 4.49 1.80 7.37
N PHE A 309 5.75 2.02 7.76
CA PHE A 309 6.70 0.94 8.04
C PHE A 309 6.16 0.00 9.13
N GLY A 310 5.65 0.56 10.24
CA GLY A 310 5.01 -0.22 11.30
C GLY A 310 3.80 -1.02 10.80
N PHE A 311 2.95 -0.43 9.95
CA PHE A 311 1.81 -1.12 9.32
C PHE A 311 2.25 -2.32 8.47
N ALA A 312 3.31 -2.17 7.68
CA ALA A 312 3.82 -3.24 6.83
C ALA A 312 4.53 -4.34 7.63
N CYS A 313 5.29 -3.98 8.67
CA CYS A 313 6.04 -4.93 9.48
C CYS A 313 5.16 -5.73 10.47
N THR A 314 4.07 -5.16 10.99
CA THR A 314 3.26 -5.84 12.01
C THR A 314 2.70 -7.20 11.56
N PRO A 315 2.13 -7.36 10.34
CA PRO A 315 1.72 -8.67 9.85
C PRO A 315 2.90 -9.65 9.72
N LEU A 316 4.08 -9.16 9.30
CA LEU A 316 5.29 -9.98 9.22
C LEU A 316 5.73 -10.48 10.60
N TYR A 317 5.65 -9.61 11.63
CA TYR A 317 5.93 -10.03 13.01
C TYR A 317 4.98 -11.13 13.46
N PHE A 318 3.69 -11.01 13.16
CA PHE A 318 2.72 -12.04 13.55
C PHE A 318 2.96 -13.38 12.85
N VAL A 319 3.28 -13.36 11.54
CA VAL A 319 3.64 -14.58 10.82
C VAL A 319 4.89 -15.22 11.45
N TRP A 320 5.93 -14.42 11.69
CA TRP A 320 7.18 -14.90 12.29
C TRP A 320 6.97 -15.45 13.70
N GLU A 321 6.25 -14.72 14.58
CA GLU A 321 5.91 -15.18 15.93
C GLU A 321 5.16 -16.51 15.94
N LYS A 322 4.21 -16.71 14.99
CA LYS A 322 3.50 -17.98 14.83
C LYS A 322 4.46 -19.12 14.42
N VAL A 323 5.39 -18.86 13.51
CA VAL A 323 6.39 -19.85 13.06
C VAL A 323 7.30 -20.32 14.20
N ILE A 324 7.74 -19.41 15.07
CA ILE A 324 8.64 -19.72 16.19
C ILE A 324 7.90 -20.05 17.50
N GLY A 325 6.54 -20.08 17.49
CA GLY A 325 5.72 -20.40 18.66
C GLY A 325 5.74 -19.33 19.77
N MET A 326 6.05 -18.08 19.45
CA MET A 326 6.18 -16.97 20.42
C MET A 326 5.01 -16.01 20.42
N HIS A 327 3.95 -16.28 19.63
CA HIS A 327 2.82 -15.38 19.45
C HIS A 327 2.05 -15.10 20.76
N ASP A 328 1.91 -16.10 21.63
CA ASP A 328 1.15 -16.00 22.89
C ASP A 328 2.02 -15.58 24.08
N THR A 329 3.27 -15.18 23.86
CA THR A 329 4.20 -14.75 24.91
C THR A 329 3.79 -13.39 25.48
N ASN A 330 3.61 -13.32 26.80
CA ASN A 330 3.21 -12.09 27.50
C ASN A 330 4.35 -11.07 27.66
N SER A 331 5.61 -11.47 27.53
CA SER A 331 6.78 -10.61 27.71
C SER A 331 7.00 -9.74 26.46
N ILE A 332 6.77 -8.43 26.57
CA ILE A 332 6.98 -7.44 25.49
C ILE A 332 8.45 -7.46 25.03
N LEU A 333 9.41 -7.51 25.98
CA LEU A 333 10.84 -7.50 25.64
C LEU A 333 11.25 -8.76 24.86
N LEU A 334 10.80 -9.95 25.29
CA LEU A 334 11.10 -11.18 24.60
C LEU A 334 10.50 -11.21 23.20
N ARG A 335 9.25 -10.75 23.04
CA ARG A 335 8.61 -10.60 21.73
C ARG A 335 9.37 -9.60 20.84
N ALA A 336 9.80 -8.47 21.39
CA ALA A 336 10.57 -7.48 20.64
C ALA A 336 11.91 -8.06 20.12
N ILE A 337 12.64 -8.79 20.96
CA ILE A 337 13.92 -9.44 20.56
C ILE A 337 13.65 -10.47 19.46
N THR A 338 12.60 -11.30 19.60
CA THR A 338 12.27 -12.33 18.60
C THR A 338 11.79 -11.77 17.27
N ARG A 339 11.37 -10.49 17.19
CA ARG A 339 10.99 -9.79 15.94
C ARG A 339 12.16 -9.18 15.18
N LEU A 340 13.33 -8.98 15.81
CA LEU A 340 14.51 -8.41 15.16
C LEU A 340 14.94 -9.15 13.88
N PRO A 341 14.87 -10.51 13.79
CA PRO A 341 15.16 -11.22 12.54
C PRO A 341 14.30 -10.81 11.34
N VAL A 342 13.17 -10.15 11.55
CA VAL A 342 12.33 -9.60 10.46
C VAL A 342 12.86 -8.23 10.03
N VAL A 343 13.28 -7.38 10.97
CA VAL A 343 13.72 -6.01 10.66
C VAL A 343 15.12 -5.99 10.03
N ILE A 344 16.03 -6.87 10.49
CA ILE A 344 17.41 -6.88 10.02
C ILE A 344 17.54 -7.07 8.50
N PRO A 345 16.85 -8.06 7.86
CA PRO A 345 16.86 -8.21 6.42
C PRO A 345 16.29 -7.00 5.67
N ILE A 346 15.22 -6.38 6.19
CA ILE A 346 14.63 -5.17 5.61
C ILE A 346 15.64 -4.04 5.60
N TRP A 347 16.32 -3.80 6.73
CA TRP A 347 17.35 -2.79 6.86
C TRP A 347 18.52 -3.05 5.92
N PHE A 348 19.00 -4.29 5.85
CA PHE A 348 20.09 -4.69 4.98
C PHE A 348 19.73 -4.48 3.49
N LEU A 349 18.55 -4.87 3.05
CA LEU A 349 18.08 -4.65 1.67
C LEU A 349 17.97 -3.15 1.32
N ALA A 350 17.54 -2.32 2.25
CA ALA A 350 17.48 -0.87 2.05
C ALA A 350 18.87 -0.23 1.86
N ILE A 351 19.91 -0.81 2.50
CA ILE A 351 21.31 -0.37 2.33
C ILE A 351 21.88 -0.82 0.99
N ILE A 352 21.56 -2.05 0.55
CA ILE A 352 22.04 -2.59 -0.73
C ILE A 352 21.44 -1.85 -1.91
N PHE A 353 20.12 -1.59 -1.87
CA PHE A 353 19.32 -1.07 -2.99
C PHE A 353 18.71 0.30 -2.68
N PRO A 354 19.48 1.40 -2.60
CA PRO A 354 18.94 2.72 -2.23
C PRO A 354 18.19 3.43 -3.36
N PHE A 355 17.67 2.70 -4.36
CA PHE A 355 17.11 3.22 -5.61
C PHE A 355 15.62 3.57 -5.45
N PHE A 356 15.32 4.68 -4.79
CA PHE A 356 13.96 5.18 -4.64
C PHE A 356 13.34 5.49 -6.02
N GLY A 357 12.13 5.03 -6.27
CA GLY A 357 11.47 5.08 -7.59
C GLY A 357 11.63 3.78 -8.37
N PRO A 358 12.82 3.41 -8.88
CA PRO A 358 13.02 2.14 -9.57
C PRO A 358 12.60 0.90 -8.76
N ILE A 359 12.84 0.89 -7.44
CA ILE A 359 12.40 -0.20 -6.57
C ILE A 359 10.87 -0.27 -6.46
N ASN A 360 10.17 0.88 -6.42
CA ASN A 360 8.70 0.92 -6.43
C ASN A 360 8.15 0.26 -7.68
N SER A 361 8.70 0.57 -8.85
CA SER A 361 8.27 0.01 -10.12
C SER A 361 8.54 -1.50 -10.19
N ALA A 362 9.71 -1.96 -9.73
CA ALA A 362 10.04 -3.38 -9.70
C ALA A 362 9.11 -4.16 -8.77
N VAL A 363 8.86 -3.66 -7.56
CA VAL A 363 7.92 -4.25 -6.60
C VAL A 363 6.49 -4.20 -7.15
N GLY A 364 6.10 -3.11 -7.80
CA GLY A 364 4.82 -2.98 -8.49
C GLY A 364 4.61 -4.09 -9.52
N ALA A 365 5.60 -4.28 -10.40
CA ALA A 365 5.52 -5.28 -11.45
C ALA A 365 5.56 -6.73 -10.97
N LEU A 366 6.41 -7.05 -9.98
CA LEU A 366 6.66 -8.42 -9.57
C LEU A 366 5.77 -8.91 -8.42
N LEU A 367 5.37 -8.02 -7.51
CA LEU A 367 4.65 -8.42 -6.31
C LEU A 367 3.23 -7.88 -6.27
N VAL A 368 3.02 -6.58 -6.55
CA VAL A 368 1.69 -5.96 -6.50
C VAL A 368 0.77 -6.56 -7.55
N THR A 369 1.26 -6.83 -8.75
CA THR A 369 0.50 -7.52 -9.82
C THR A 369 -0.16 -8.81 -9.30
N PHE A 370 0.56 -9.62 -8.54
CA PHE A 370 0.03 -10.86 -8.00
C PHE A 370 -0.78 -10.64 -6.73
N THR A 371 -0.22 -9.94 -5.73
CA THR A 371 -0.85 -9.79 -4.41
C THR A 371 -2.15 -9.00 -4.48
N VAL A 372 -2.18 -7.93 -5.28
CA VAL A 372 -3.31 -6.99 -5.32
C VAL A 372 -4.35 -7.38 -6.36
N TYR A 373 -3.91 -7.86 -7.53
CA TYR A 373 -4.81 -8.00 -8.67
C TYR A 373 -5.07 -9.45 -9.06
N ILE A 374 -4.03 -10.25 -9.31
CA ILE A 374 -4.17 -11.59 -9.89
C ILE A 374 -4.72 -12.58 -8.86
N ILE A 375 -4.11 -12.67 -7.67
CA ILE A 375 -4.52 -13.64 -6.64
C ILE A 375 -5.97 -13.43 -6.19
N PRO A 376 -6.44 -12.20 -5.84
CA PRO A 376 -7.82 -12.00 -5.46
C PRO A 376 -8.82 -12.33 -6.57
N SER A 377 -8.49 -11.97 -7.82
CA SER A 377 -9.36 -12.24 -8.97
C SER A 377 -9.49 -13.74 -9.25
N LEU A 378 -8.37 -14.47 -9.25
CA LEU A 378 -8.37 -15.94 -9.42
C LEU A 378 -9.04 -16.64 -8.23
N ALA A 379 -8.77 -16.21 -7.00
CA ALA A 379 -9.39 -16.78 -5.81
C ALA A 379 -10.91 -16.64 -5.85
N HIS A 380 -11.43 -15.49 -6.29
CA HIS A 380 -12.86 -15.30 -6.45
C HIS A 380 -13.45 -16.21 -7.54
N ILE A 381 -12.82 -16.30 -8.73
CA ILE A 381 -13.26 -17.18 -9.81
C ILE A 381 -13.33 -18.63 -9.31
N LEU A 382 -12.30 -19.11 -8.65
CA LEU A 382 -12.21 -20.50 -8.20
C LEU A 382 -13.19 -20.83 -7.07
N THR A 383 -13.36 -19.91 -6.12
CA THR A 383 -14.30 -20.09 -5.00
C THR A 383 -15.74 -20.22 -5.49
N TYR A 384 -16.13 -19.43 -6.49
CA TYR A 384 -17.50 -19.38 -6.98
C TYR A 384 -17.72 -20.02 -8.36
N ARG A 385 -16.82 -20.93 -8.79
CA ARG A 385 -16.91 -21.61 -10.09
C ARG A 385 -18.15 -22.48 -10.23
N SER A 386 -18.61 -23.15 -9.16
CA SER A 386 -19.78 -24.03 -9.19
C SER A 386 -21.09 -23.27 -8.96
N ALA A 387 -22.21 -23.75 -9.54
CA ALA A 387 -23.55 -23.18 -9.30
C ALA A 387 -23.91 -23.24 -7.81
N SER A 388 -23.65 -24.37 -7.16
CA SER A 388 -23.95 -24.56 -5.75
C SER A 388 -23.16 -23.62 -4.84
N SER A 389 -21.89 -23.25 -5.19
CA SER A 389 -21.14 -22.26 -4.41
C SER A 389 -21.71 -20.85 -4.56
N ARG A 390 -22.24 -20.51 -5.75
CA ARG A 390 -22.89 -19.22 -5.98
C ARG A 390 -24.25 -19.09 -5.27
N GLU A 391 -25.05 -20.16 -5.23
CA GLU A 391 -26.33 -20.19 -4.51
C GLU A 391 -26.17 -20.04 -2.99
N LYS A 392 -25.05 -20.55 -2.44
CA LYS A 392 -24.73 -20.50 -0.99
C LYS A 392 -23.84 -19.34 -0.63
N ALA A 393 -23.52 -18.45 -1.56
CA ALA A 393 -22.61 -17.34 -1.35
C ALA A 393 -23.14 -16.38 -0.26
N ALA A 394 -22.28 -15.94 0.63
CA ALA A 394 -22.60 -14.97 1.68
C ALA A 394 -23.00 -13.59 1.11
N GLU A 395 -22.45 -13.24 -0.06
CA GLU A 395 -22.78 -12.02 -0.80
C GLU A 395 -22.85 -12.29 -2.31
N ASN A 396 -23.79 -11.62 -3.00
CA ASN A 396 -23.89 -11.67 -4.45
C ASN A 396 -23.16 -10.48 -5.09
N PRO A 397 -22.56 -10.66 -6.29
CA PRO A 397 -21.96 -9.56 -7.03
C PRO A 397 -23.00 -8.47 -7.39
N PRO A 398 -22.57 -7.20 -7.50
CA PRO A 398 -23.44 -6.09 -7.83
C PRO A 398 -24.19 -6.31 -9.16
N ALA A 399 -25.49 -6.03 -9.18
CA ALA A 399 -26.33 -6.16 -10.40
C ALA A 399 -25.85 -5.22 -11.52
N VAL A 400 -25.30 -4.05 -11.18
CA VAL A 400 -24.79 -3.05 -12.13
C VAL A 400 -23.74 -3.61 -13.09
N ILE A 401 -22.92 -4.58 -12.65
CA ILE A 401 -21.91 -5.22 -13.50
C ILE A 401 -22.42 -6.47 -14.22
N GLY A 402 -23.71 -6.81 -14.09
CA GLY A 402 -24.30 -8.04 -14.67
C GLY A 402 -24.17 -9.28 -13.76
N GLY A 403 -24.06 -9.08 -12.45
CA GLY A 403 -24.03 -10.16 -11.45
C GLY A 403 -22.81 -11.09 -11.62
N TRP A 404 -22.99 -12.40 -11.45
CA TRP A 404 -21.93 -13.39 -11.51
C TRP A 404 -21.17 -13.43 -12.85
N ARG A 405 -21.91 -13.31 -13.99
CA ARG A 405 -21.28 -13.31 -15.33
C ARG A 405 -20.38 -12.11 -15.51
N GLY A 406 -20.86 -10.93 -15.17
CA GLY A 406 -20.06 -9.71 -15.24
C GLY A 406 -18.84 -9.74 -14.30
N ALA A 407 -19.00 -10.22 -13.06
CA ALA A 407 -17.90 -10.38 -12.13
C ALA A 407 -16.80 -11.28 -12.67
N PHE A 408 -17.15 -12.42 -13.29
CA PHE A 408 -16.16 -13.31 -13.91
C PHE A 408 -15.45 -12.66 -15.11
N VAL A 409 -16.18 -11.95 -15.96
CA VAL A 409 -15.60 -11.23 -17.10
C VAL A 409 -14.60 -10.17 -16.60
N VAL A 410 -14.99 -9.34 -15.64
CA VAL A 410 -14.11 -8.32 -15.05
C VAL A 410 -12.87 -8.98 -14.43
N ASN A 411 -13.02 -10.07 -13.67
CA ASN A 411 -11.89 -10.77 -13.06
C ASN A 411 -10.92 -11.33 -14.11
N VAL A 412 -11.43 -11.92 -15.22
CA VAL A 412 -10.58 -12.40 -16.30
C VAL A 412 -9.85 -11.24 -16.99
N VAL A 413 -10.54 -10.13 -17.26
CA VAL A 413 -9.93 -8.92 -17.83
C VAL A 413 -8.81 -8.39 -16.93
N VAL A 414 -9.04 -8.30 -15.61
CA VAL A 414 -8.04 -7.88 -14.63
C VAL A 414 -6.82 -8.81 -14.67
N VAL A 415 -7.04 -10.12 -14.61
CA VAL A 415 -5.95 -11.11 -14.62
C VAL A 415 -5.13 -10.99 -15.91
N VAL A 416 -5.77 -10.98 -17.08
CA VAL A 416 -5.09 -10.92 -18.37
C VAL A 416 -4.35 -9.60 -18.55
N TRP A 417 -5.02 -8.48 -18.27
CA TRP A 417 -4.42 -7.16 -18.38
C TRP A 417 -3.18 -7.02 -17.49
N VAL A 418 -3.34 -7.33 -16.19
CA VAL A 418 -2.25 -7.15 -15.23
C VAL A 418 -1.12 -8.15 -15.45
N PHE A 419 -1.43 -9.38 -15.90
CA PHE A 419 -0.41 -10.35 -16.24
C PHE A 419 0.42 -9.91 -17.46
N VAL A 420 -0.23 -9.44 -18.53
CA VAL A 420 0.46 -9.02 -19.75
C VAL A 420 1.13 -7.66 -19.58
N VAL A 421 0.38 -6.65 -19.14
CA VAL A 421 0.87 -5.27 -19.08
C VAL A 421 1.67 -5.01 -17.80
N GLY A 422 1.18 -5.45 -16.63
CA GLY A 422 1.85 -5.24 -15.36
C GLY A 422 3.07 -6.13 -15.17
N PHE A 423 2.89 -7.45 -15.22
CA PHE A 423 3.97 -8.41 -15.01
C PHE A 423 4.86 -8.58 -16.25
N GLY A 424 4.29 -8.84 -17.43
CA GLY A 424 5.05 -9.08 -18.66
C GLY A 424 5.85 -7.86 -19.11
N LEU A 425 5.15 -6.85 -19.62
CA LEU A 425 5.79 -5.63 -20.15
C LEU A 425 6.37 -4.77 -19.02
N GLY A 426 5.63 -4.59 -17.95
CA GLY A 426 6.05 -3.83 -16.79
C GLY A 426 7.20 -4.48 -16.03
N GLY A 427 7.18 -5.80 -15.86
CA GLY A 427 8.27 -6.57 -15.24
C GLY A 427 9.55 -6.47 -16.05
N TRP A 428 9.48 -6.70 -17.35
CA TRP A 428 10.63 -6.49 -18.25
C TRP A 428 11.19 -5.06 -18.13
N ALA A 429 10.33 -4.06 -18.24
CA ALA A 429 10.75 -2.67 -18.25
C ALA A 429 11.34 -2.23 -16.90
N SER A 430 10.64 -2.56 -15.79
CA SER A 430 11.08 -2.19 -14.45
C SER A 430 12.39 -2.86 -14.05
N MET A 431 12.57 -4.14 -14.40
CA MET A 431 13.82 -4.85 -14.13
C MET A 431 14.97 -4.32 -14.99
N THR A 432 14.73 -4.02 -16.27
CA THR A 432 15.72 -3.38 -17.15
C THR A 432 16.15 -2.03 -16.58
N ASN A 433 15.19 -1.19 -16.14
CA ASN A 433 15.51 0.08 -15.53
C ASN A 433 16.24 -0.08 -14.18
N PHE A 434 15.82 -1.03 -13.35
CA PHE A 434 16.46 -1.32 -12.06
C PHE A 434 17.91 -1.77 -12.22
N ILE A 435 18.19 -2.70 -13.13
CA ILE A 435 19.55 -3.18 -13.46
C ILE A 435 20.41 -2.00 -13.92
N LYS A 436 19.87 -1.15 -14.80
CA LYS A 436 20.60 0.05 -15.26
C LYS A 436 20.97 0.98 -14.10
N GLN A 437 20.10 1.13 -13.09
CA GLN A 437 20.43 1.93 -11.91
C GLN A 437 21.55 1.28 -11.08
N VAL A 438 21.53 -0.05 -10.94
CA VAL A 438 22.61 -0.81 -10.28
C VAL A 438 23.93 -0.63 -11.03
N ASP A 439 23.93 -0.71 -12.35
CA ASP A 439 25.12 -0.53 -13.19
C ASP A 439 25.66 0.91 -13.10
N THR A 440 24.77 1.90 -12.99
CA THR A 440 25.15 3.33 -12.96
C THR A 440 25.68 3.77 -11.59
N PHE A 441 25.03 3.39 -10.51
CA PHE A 441 25.32 3.88 -9.15
C PHE A 441 26.04 2.85 -8.27
N GLY A 442 26.03 1.57 -8.65
CA GLY A 442 26.57 0.47 -7.87
C GLY A 442 25.64 0.04 -6.71
N LEU A 443 25.88 -1.17 -6.22
CA LEU A 443 25.30 -1.64 -4.95
C LEU A 443 25.91 -0.85 -3.79
N PHE A 444 25.17 -0.68 -2.70
CA PHE A 444 25.58 0.09 -1.53
C PHE A 444 25.95 1.56 -1.85
N ALA A 445 25.29 2.16 -2.86
CA ALA A 445 25.56 3.54 -3.24
C ALA A 445 25.43 4.49 -2.03
N LYS A 446 26.42 5.37 -1.83
CA LYS A 446 26.37 6.37 -0.75
C LYS A 446 25.24 7.36 -0.95
N CYS A 447 25.06 7.76 -2.21
CA CYS A 447 24.06 8.75 -2.55
C CYS A 447 23.45 8.46 -3.93
N TYR A 448 22.15 8.15 -3.95
CA TYR A 448 21.38 7.97 -5.18
C TYR A 448 20.69 9.27 -5.58
N GLN A 449 20.95 9.76 -6.80
CA GLN A 449 20.39 11.03 -7.33
C GLN A 449 20.60 12.21 -6.36
N CYS A 450 21.82 12.38 -5.86
CA CYS A 450 22.17 13.57 -5.09
C CYS A 450 22.70 14.66 -6.02
N PRO A 451 22.47 15.94 -5.70
CA PRO A 451 23.11 17.04 -6.38
C PRO A 451 24.64 16.89 -6.30
N PRO A 452 25.40 17.27 -7.33
CA PRO A 452 26.84 17.36 -7.21
C PRO A 452 27.18 18.34 -6.07
N HIS A 453 28.03 17.89 -5.15
CA HIS A 453 28.56 18.79 -4.11
C HIS A 453 29.38 19.90 -4.81
N HIS A 454 28.96 21.14 -4.63
CA HIS A 454 29.69 22.34 -5.04
C HIS A 454 30.83 22.63 -4.06
#